data_0cc0a5a08fa4ba2775f2ad9648fde8b5
#
_entry.id   0cc0a5a08fa4ba2775f2ad9648fde8b5
#
_cell.length_a   1.000
_cell.length_b   1.000
_cell.length_c   1.000
_cell.angle_alpha   90.00
_cell.angle_beta   90.00
_cell.angle_gamma   90.00
#
_symmetry.space_group_name_H-M   'P 1'
#
loop_
_entity.id
_entity.type
_entity.pdbx_description
1 polymer ?
#
loop_
_entity_poly.entity_id
_entity_poly.type
_entity_poly.pdbx_seq_one_letter_code
_entity_poly.pdbx_strand_id
1 'polypeptide(L)'
;MSSQRVFKSSDHMQVSDGEPIRSVVQESEHSVIVAWHVEPGQTIAAHTHPEGQDTWTILSGHGGYQIDEQGNTVVVTSGDVVVAKRGQVHGVTCTSKDPLRFVSVVAP
;
A
#
# COMPACT_ATOMS: atom_id res chain seq x y z
N MET A 1 0.44 1.15 28.94
CA MET A 1 0.67 0.25 27.81
C MET A 1 -0.66 -0.04 27.11
N SER A 2 -0.69 0.10 25.82
CA SER A 2 -1.90 -0.18 25.06
C SER A 2 -2.04 -1.68 24.83
N SER A 3 -3.23 -2.20 25.11
CA SER A 3 -3.59 -3.57 24.76
C SER A 3 -4.49 -3.62 23.51
N GLN A 4 -4.60 -2.52 22.79
CA GLN A 4 -5.41 -2.46 21.59
C GLN A 4 -4.91 -3.46 20.55
N ARG A 5 -5.81 -4.24 20.01
CA ARG A 5 -5.50 -5.30 19.03
C ARG A 5 -6.35 -5.19 17.76
N VAL A 6 -7.34 -4.31 17.76
CA VAL A 6 -8.24 -4.09 16.63
C VAL A 6 -8.15 -2.64 16.21
N PHE A 7 -7.85 -2.40 14.94
CA PHE A 7 -7.70 -1.08 14.37
C PHE A 7 -8.58 -0.96 13.13
N LYS A 8 -9.23 0.18 12.97
CA LYS A 8 -9.95 0.47 11.73
C LYS A 8 -8.98 1.17 10.79
N SER A 9 -8.67 0.54 9.67
CA SER A 9 -7.71 1.09 8.72
C SER A 9 -8.13 2.47 8.22
N SER A 10 -9.42 2.70 8.02
CA SER A 10 -9.94 3.98 7.55
C SER A 10 -9.67 5.13 8.52
N ASP A 11 -9.54 4.85 9.82
CA ASP A 11 -9.24 5.89 10.81
C ASP A 11 -7.81 6.44 10.65
N HIS A 12 -6.94 5.69 9.98
CA HIS A 12 -5.54 6.05 9.80
C HIS A 12 -5.24 6.60 8.41
N MET A 13 -6.15 6.41 7.46
CA MET A 13 -5.94 6.88 6.09
C MET A 13 -6.03 8.40 6.02
N GLN A 14 -5.10 9.00 5.30
CA GLN A 14 -5.03 10.45 5.12
C GLN A 14 -5.10 10.79 3.65
N VAL A 15 -5.99 11.72 3.30
CA VAL A 15 -6.13 12.23 1.93
C VAL A 15 -5.04 13.27 1.69
N SER A 16 -4.44 13.23 0.51
CA SER A 16 -3.40 14.16 0.12
C SER A 16 -3.72 14.79 -1.24
N ASP A 17 -3.32 16.04 -1.43
CA ASP A 17 -3.43 16.72 -2.72
C ASP A 17 -2.25 16.41 -3.64
N GLY A 18 -1.22 15.77 -3.13
CA GLY A 18 -0.01 15.43 -3.87
C GLY A 18 0.31 13.95 -3.75
N GLU A 19 1.47 13.64 -3.21
CA GLU A 19 1.83 12.24 -3.00
C GLU A 19 0.98 11.61 -1.90
N PRO A 20 0.60 10.33 -2.05
CA PRO A 20 -0.09 9.61 -0.99
C PRO A 20 0.72 9.61 0.31
N ILE A 21 0.02 9.68 1.43
CA ILE A 21 0.63 9.78 2.75
C ILE A 21 0.78 8.39 3.35
N ARG A 22 2.00 8.07 3.79
CA ARG A 22 2.30 6.85 4.53
C ARG A 22 1.77 6.99 5.95
N SER A 23 0.68 6.30 6.26
CA SER A 23 -0.02 6.43 7.55
C SER A 23 0.11 5.15 8.36
N VAL A 24 0.99 5.17 9.35
CA VAL A 24 1.28 3.98 10.17
C VAL A 24 0.08 3.68 11.07
N VAL A 25 -0.41 2.45 10.98
CA VAL A 25 -1.46 1.93 11.88
C VAL A 25 -0.83 1.37 13.14
N GLN A 26 0.18 0.52 12.97
CA GLN A 26 0.86 -0.16 14.06
C GLN A 26 2.26 -0.53 13.64
N GLU A 27 3.19 -0.40 14.56
CA GLU A 27 4.58 -0.76 14.34
C GLU A 27 5.10 -1.57 15.52
N SER A 28 5.86 -2.62 15.21
CA SER A 28 6.54 -3.44 16.20
C SER A 28 7.89 -3.87 15.64
N GLU A 29 8.62 -4.68 16.41
CA GLU A 29 9.87 -5.26 15.93
C GLU A 29 9.65 -6.29 14.80
N HIS A 30 8.41 -6.73 14.60
CA HIS A 30 8.08 -7.79 13.64
C HIS A 30 7.46 -7.28 12.35
N SER A 31 6.82 -6.12 12.38
CA SER A 31 6.19 -5.58 11.18
C SER A 31 5.79 -4.12 11.34
N VAL A 32 5.58 -3.47 10.21
CA VAL A 32 4.95 -2.15 10.15
C VAL A 32 3.69 -2.28 9.31
N ILE A 33 2.56 -1.86 9.85
CA ILE A 33 1.27 -1.87 9.16
C ILE A 33 0.93 -0.43 8.78
N VAL A 34 0.70 -0.20 7.50
CA VAL A 34 0.47 1.13 6.94
C VAL A 34 -0.86 1.15 6.20
N ALA A 35 -1.66 2.18 6.43
CA ALA A 35 -2.89 2.41 5.70
C ALA A 35 -2.66 3.46 4.62
N TRP A 36 -3.20 3.23 3.43
CA TRP A 36 -2.99 4.07 2.27
C TRP A 36 -4.31 4.50 1.64
N HIS A 37 -4.39 5.78 1.31
CA HIS A 37 -5.47 6.36 0.53
C HIS A 37 -4.84 7.05 -0.68
N VAL A 38 -5.12 6.56 -1.86
CA VAL A 38 -4.55 7.05 -3.12
C VAL A 38 -5.69 7.63 -3.96
N GLU A 39 -5.69 8.93 -4.15
CA GLU A 39 -6.72 9.61 -4.96
C GLU A 39 -6.57 9.23 -6.44
N PRO A 40 -7.65 9.34 -7.23
CA PRO A 40 -7.56 9.06 -8.67
C PRO A 40 -6.40 9.81 -9.33
N GLY A 41 -5.57 9.09 -10.06
CA GLY A 41 -4.41 9.64 -10.76
C GLY A 41 -3.15 9.79 -9.93
N GLN A 42 -3.24 9.66 -8.61
CA GLN A 42 -2.04 9.71 -7.77
C GLN A 42 -1.23 8.41 -7.88
N THR A 43 0.05 8.53 -7.62
CA THR A 43 1.00 7.42 -7.75
C THR A 43 1.86 7.30 -6.50
N ILE A 44 2.00 6.08 -6.01
CA ILE A 44 3.10 5.73 -5.13
C ILE A 44 4.23 5.28 -6.04
N ALA A 45 5.33 6.04 -6.05
CA ALA A 45 6.44 5.79 -6.95
C ALA A 45 7.04 4.40 -6.71
N ALA A 46 7.43 3.76 -7.80
CA ALA A 46 8.04 2.44 -7.72
C ALA A 46 9.33 2.48 -6.91
N HIS A 47 9.49 1.52 -6.05
CA HIS A 47 10.64 1.41 -5.17
C HIS A 47 10.88 -0.05 -4.80
N THR A 48 12.01 -0.30 -4.14
CA THR A 48 12.35 -1.63 -3.63
C THR A 48 12.62 -1.53 -2.14
N HIS A 49 12.44 -2.64 -1.43
CA HIS A 49 12.94 -2.78 -0.06
C HIS A 49 14.16 -3.69 -0.08
N PRO A 50 15.33 -3.23 0.42
CA PRO A 50 16.52 -4.06 0.47
C PRO A 50 16.37 -5.25 1.42
N GLU A 51 15.48 -5.11 2.39
CA GLU A 51 15.15 -6.17 3.35
C GLU A 51 13.64 -6.18 3.55
N GLY A 52 13.12 -7.36 3.86
CA GLY A 52 11.71 -7.53 4.19
C GLY A 52 10.84 -7.77 2.98
N GLN A 53 9.57 -7.97 3.29
CA GLN A 53 8.52 -8.25 2.32
C GLN A 53 7.39 -7.26 2.54
N ASP A 54 6.85 -6.72 1.46
CA ASP A 54 5.72 -5.79 1.50
C ASP A 54 4.48 -6.47 0.92
N THR A 55 3.47 -6.67 1.76
CA THR A 55 2.22 -7.32 1.36
C THR A 55 1.08 -6.33 1.43
N TRP A 56 0.40 -6.12 0.30
CA TRP A 56 -0.74 -5.21 0.22
C TRP A 56 -2.04 -5.99 0.11
N THR A 57 -3.04 -5.58 0.87
CA THR A 57 -4.41 -6.06 0.73
C THR A 57 -5.27 -4.90 0.25
N ILE A 58 -5.80 -5.03 -0.96
CA ILE A 58 -6.60 -3.98 -1.59
C ILE A 58 -8.02 -4.03 -1.04
N LEU A 59 -8.49 -2.90 -0.52
CA LEU A 59 -9.80 -2.78 0.13
C LEU A 59 -10.85 -2.18 -0.79
N SER A 60 -10.49 -1.17 -1.57
CA SER A 60 -11.41 -0.49 -2.48
C SER A 60 -10.66 0.19 -3.61
N GLY A 61 -11.37 0.50 -4.69
CA GLY A 61 -10.79 1.09 -5.88
C GLY A 61 -9.99 0.09 -6.69
N HIS A 62 -9.29 0.58 -7.71
CA HIS A 62 -8.36 -0.23 -8.49
C HIS A 62 -7.20 0.60 -9.01
N GLY A 63 -6.13 -0.06 -9.40
CA GLY A 63 -4.95 0.61 -9.89
C GLY A 63 -4.05 -0.29 -10.71
N GLY A 64 -3.04 0.33 -11.30
CA GLY A 64 -1.96 -0.37 -11.99
C GLY A 64 -0.79 -0.57 -11.02
N TYR A 65 -0.57 -1.81 -10.63
CA TYR A 65 0.53 -2.18 -9.73
C TYR A 65 1.76 -2.47 -10.56
N GLN A 66 2.82 -1.70 -10.33
CA GLN A 66 4.08 -1.85 -11.08
C GLN A 66 4.89 -3.02 -10.53
N ILE A 67 5.30 -3.93 -11.41
CA ILE A 67 5.94 -5.19 -11.03
C ILE A 67 7.41 -5.30 -11.41
N ASP A 68 7.94 -4.34 -12.19
CA ASP A 68 9.34 -4.37 -12.63
C ASP A 68 9.88 -2.97 -12.90
N GLU A 69 11.16 -2.90 -13.25
CA GLU A 69 11.83 -1.65 -13.55
C GLU A 69 11.45 -1.06 -14.90
N GLN A 70 10.86 -1.86 -15.79
CA GLN A 70 10.44 -1.44 -17.12
C GLN A 70 9.10 -0.72 -17.13
N GLY A 71 8.41 -0.66 -15.98
CA GLY A 71 7.13 0.01 -15.88
C GLY A 71 5.93 -0.87 -16.23
N ASN A 72 6.12 -2.18 -16.33
CA ASN A 72 5.00 -3.10 -16.55
C ASN A 72 4.08 -3.12 -15.32
N THR A 73 2.78 -3.15 -15.56
CA THR A 73 1.78 -3.10 -14.50
C THR A 73 0.80 -4.25 -14.60
N VAL A 74 0.21 -4.58 -13.47
CA VAL A 74 -0.89 -5.53 -13.35
C VAL A 74 -2.03 -4.80 -12.66
N VAL A 75 -3.26 -4.95 -13.17
CA VAL A 75 -4.42 -4.35 -12.54
C VAL A 75 -4.70 -5.05 -11.22
N VAL A 76 -4.85 -4.26 -10.16
CA VAL A 76 -5.26 -4.77 -8.84
C VAL A 76 -6.55 -4.09 -8.42
N THR A 77 -7.41 -4.83 -7.74
CA THR A 77 -8.73 -4.37 -7.32
C THR A 77 -9.09 -4.95 -5.95
N SER A 78 -10.23 -4.51 -5.41
CA SER A 78 -10.70 -4.94 -4.09
C SER A 78 -10.64 -6.45 -3.91
N GLY A 79 -10.03 -6.89 -2.82
CA GLY A 79 -9.86 -8.29 -2.49
C GLY A 79 -8.54 -8.90 -2.95
N ASP A 80 -7.79 -8.19 -3.81
CA ASP A 80 -6.48 -8.69 -4.25
C ASP A 80 -5.44 -8.54 -3.14
N VAL A 81 -4.56 -9.50 -3.06
CA VAL A 81 -3.38 -9.46 -2.20
C VAL A 81 -2.15 -9.48 -3.09
N VAL A 82 -1.28 -8.50 -2.91
CA VAL A 82 -0.07 -8.34 -3.71
C VAL A 82 1.14 -8.48 -2.81
N VAL A 83 2.13 -9.22 -3.26
CA VAL A 83 3.33 -9.49 -2.48
C VAL A 83 4.56 -9.03 -3.26
N ALA A 84 5.31 -8.12 -2.66
CA ALA A 84 6.62 -7.74 -3.15
C ALA A 84 7.66 -8.32 -2.18
N LYS A 85 8.40 -9.31 -2.65
CA LYS A 85 9.49 -9.91 -1.88
C LYS A 85 10.68 -8.97 -1.86
N ARG A 86 11.63 -9.25 -0.98
CA ARG A 86 12.84 -8.46 -0.85
C ARG A 86 13.46 -8.18 -2.23
N GLY A 87 13.74 -6.92 -2.49
CA GLY A 87 14.37 -6.46 -3.73
C GLY A 87 13.45 -6.34 -4.93
N GLN A 88 12.18 -6.75 -4.83
CA GLN A 88 11.25 -6.62 -5.94
C GLN A 88 10.69 -5.21 -6.03
N VAL A 89 10.66 -4.68 -7.25
CA VAL A 89 10.08 -3.36 -7.53
C VAL A 89 8.57 -3.41 -7.33
N HIS A 90 8.04 -2.39 -6.69
CA HIS A 90 6.59 -2.24 -6.55
C HIS A 90 6.22 -0.77 -6.41
N GLY A 91 5.05 -0.45 -6.91
CA GLY A 91 4.44 0.87 -6.87
C GLY A 91 3.04 0.75 -7.43
N VAL A 92 2.27 1.82 -7.39
CA VAL A 92 0.90 1.78 -7.89
C VAL A 92 0.42 3.16 -8.32
N THR A 93 -0.42 3.20 -9.35
CA THR A 93 -1.17 4.39 -9.74
C THR A 93 -2.65 4.07 -9.64
N CYS A 94 -3.41 4.93 -8.97
CA CYS A 94 -4.87 4.79 -8.90
C CYS A 94 -5.48 5.12 -10.26
N THR A 95 -6.18 4.16 -10.84
CA THR A 95 -6.81 4.29 -12.18
C THR A 95 -8.33 4.27 -12.10
N SER A 96 -8.91 4.10 -10.91
CA SER A 96 -10.36 4.15 -10.72
C SER A 96 -10.85 5.58 -10.52
N LYS A 97 -12.16 5.76 -10.66
CA LYS A 97 -12.81 7.05 -10.34
C LYS A 97 -12.85 7.28 -8.85
N ASP A 98 -12.90 6.22 -8.08
CA ASP A 98 -12.88 6.26 -6.62
C ASP A 98 -11.46 6.06 -6.12
N PRO A 99 -11.15 6.52 -4.90
CA PRO A 99 -9.82 6.31 -4.34
C PRO A 99 -9.46 4.83 -4.23
N LEU A 100 -8.18 4.54 -4.45
CA LEU A 100 -7.59 3.24 -4.17
C LEU A 100 -7.19 3.22 -2.69
N ARG A 101 -7.72 2.28 -1.95
CA ARG A 101 -7.41 2.13 -0.52
C ARG A 101 -6.89 0.74 -0.25
N PHE A 102 -5.82 0.67 0.50
CA PHE A 102 -5.23 -0.61 0.85
C PHE A 102 -4.44 -0.51 2.16
N VAL A 103 -4.15 -1.68 2.69
CA VAL A 103 -3.29 -1.83 3.87
C VAL A 103 -2.06 -2.60 3.44
N SER A 104 -0.90 -2.08 3.83
CA SER A 104 0.36 -2.77 3.59
C SER A 104 0.94 -3.29 4.91
N VAL A 105 1.58 -4.44 4.84
CA VAL A 105 2.33 -5.01 5.96
C VAL A 105 3.75 -5.24 5.47
N VAL A 106 4.69 -4.53 6.07
CA VAL A 106 6.11 -4.71 5.79
C VAL A 106 6.70 -5.54 6.93
N ALA A 107 7.17 -6.72 6.60
CA ALA A 107 7.78 -7.65 7.56
C ALA A 107 9.22 -7.94 7.16
N PRO A 108 10.13 -8.05 8.13
CA PRO A 108 11.53 -8.37 7.83
C PRO A 108 11.71 -9.75 7.21
#